data_9ac9828903a11202a68c75017c1b3574
#
_entry.id   9ac9828903a11202a68c75017c1b3574
#
_cell.length_a   1.000
_cell.length_b   1.000
_cell.length_c   1.000
_cell.angle_alpha   90.00
_cell.angle_beta   90.00
_cell.angle_gamma   90.00
#
_symmetry.space_group_name_H-M   'P 1'
#
loop_
_entity.id
_entity.type
_entity.pdbx_description
1 polymer ?
#
loop_
_entity_poly.entity_id
_entity_poly.type
_entity_poly.pdbx_seq_one_letter_code
_entity_poly.pdbx_strand_id
1 'polypeptide(L)'
;MTSNIKANIISASLGIDFADSIRASVSDLSAVDFSRCVIFPGFCDVHVHFREPGFSYKETIASGSLASARGGYTAVCTMPNLNPVPDSKEHLRMQRDIIETSACIHVYPYGSITVGQKGEKISDLEGMAKDVIGFSDDGRGVQSDEMMRRAMIKAKALGKPIVAHCEVNELLRGGYIHDGAYAAEHGHRGICSDSEWAQIARDIELVK
;
A
#
# COMPACT_ATOMS: atom_id res chain seq x y z
N MET A 1 37.58 15.65 13.83
CA MET A 1 37.58 14.36 14.54
C MET A 1 36.52 13.49 13.92
N THR A 2 36.90 12.49 13.14
CA THR A 2 35.98 11.54 12.53
C THR A 2 35.61 10.51 13.61
N SER A 3 34.41 10.65 14.21
CA SER A 3 33.87 9.61 15.09
C SER A 3 33.57 8.37 14.23
N ASN A 4 34.32 7.28 14.46
CA ASN A 4 34.06 5.98 13.88
C ASN A 4 32.72 5.47 14.43
N ILE A 5 31.69 5.49 13.62
CA ILE A 5 30.42 4.85 13.93
C ILE A 5 30.64 3.34 13.86
N LYS A 6 30.78 2.69 15.01
CA LYS A 6 30.75 1.23 15.13
C LYS A 6 29.30 0.81 15.36
N ALA A 7 28.58 0.60 14.29
CA ALA A 7 27.23 0.01 14.34
C ALA A 7 27.27 -1.35 13.63
N ASN A 8 26.50 -2.31 14.15
CA ASN A 8 26.27 -3.58 13.46
C ASN A 8 25.34 -3.33 12.29
N ILE A 9 25.86 -3.24 11.08
CA ILE A 9 25.07 -3.00 9.86
C ILE A 9 24.64 -4.34 9.29
N ILE A 10 23.33 -4.62 9.32
CA ILE A 10 22.73 -5.80 8.67
C ILE A 10 22.34 -5.40 7.23
N SER A 11 23.29 -5.18 6.34
CA SER A 11 22.99 -5.01 4.92
C SER A 11 24.22 -5.07 4.02
N ALA A 12 25.03 -6.09 4.18
CA ALA A 12 26.11 -6.36 3.21
C ALA A 12 25.60 -6.76 1.81
N SER A 13 24.30 -7.07 1.65
CA SER A 13 23.73 -7.61 0.42
C SER A 13 23.17 -6.56 -0.57
N LEU A 14 23.05 -5.29 -0.18
CA LEU A 14 22.39 -4.28 -1.03
C LEU A 14 23.36 -3.31 -1.72
N GLY A 15 24.68 -3.42 -1.51
CA GLY A 15 25.68 -2.59 -2.19
C GLY A 15 25.55 -1.07 -1.96
N ILE A 16 24.79 -0.66 -0.97
CA ILE A 16 24.59 0.75 -0.61
C ILE A 16 25.59 1.10 0.47
N ASP A 17 26.37 2.14 0.27
CA ASP A 17 27.22 2.71 1.32
C ASP A 17 26.35 3.46 2.34
N PHE A 18 25.84 2.70 3.31
CA PHE A 18 24.96 3.17 4.38
C PHE A 18 25.61 4.24 5.24
N ALA A 19 26.94 4.20 5.41
CA ALA A 19 27.65 5.14 6.26
C ALA A 19 27.57 6.56 5.70
N ASP A 20 27.64 6.72 4.38
CA ASP A 20 27.55 8.03 3.74
C ASP A 20 26.10 8.54 3.67
N SER A 21 25.12 7.65 3.49
CA SER A 21 23.70 8.01 3.53
C SER A 21 23.26 8.50 4.93
N ILE A 22 23.72 7.86 5.99
CA ILE A 22 23.45 8.30 7.37
C ILE A 22 24.13 9.63 7.67
N ARG A 23 25.38 9.83 7.23
CA ARG A 23 26.09 11.11 7.40
C ARG A 23 25.41 12.28 6.70
N ALA A 24 24.76 12.02 5.55
CA ALA A 24 24.03 13.04 4.81
C ALA A 24 22.67 13.38 5.46
N SER A 25 22.07 12.46 6.22
CA SER A 25 20.69 12.58 6.73
C SER A 25 20.61 13.14 8.16
N VAL A 26 21.68 13.15 8.94
CA VAL A 26 21.65 13.54 10.37
C VAL A 26 22.70 14.59 10.66
N SER A 27 22.24 15.79 10.97
CA SER A 27 23.11 16.95 11.24
C SER A 27 23.89 16.87 12.56
N ASP A 28 23.45 16.04 13.50
CA ASP A 28 24.16 15.83 14.78
C ASP A 28 24.05 14.38 15.26
N LEU A 29 25.02 13.56 14.87
CA LEU A 29 25.18 12.17 15.31
C LEU A 29 25.95 12.05 16.64
N SER A 30 26.50 13.14 17.16
CA SER A 30 27.40 13.11 18.33
C SER A 30 26.67 12.73 19.63
N ALA A 31 25.36 12.89 19.67
CA ALA A 31 24.52 12.59 20.84
C ALA A 31 24.00 11.15 20.91
N VAL A 32 24.25 10.33 19.89
CA VAL A 32 23.70 8.95 19.82
C VAL A 32 24.82 7.92 20.03
N ASP A 33 24.69 7.09 21.09
CA ASP A 33 25.56 5.95 21.29
C ASP A 33 25.11 4.76 20.42
N PHE A 34 25.75 4.59 19.26
CA PHE A 34 25.47 3.52 18.32
C PHE A 34 26.07 2.16 18.72
N SER A 35 26.87 2.08 19.80
CA SER A 35 27.54 0.83 20.19
C SER A 35 26.56 -0.31 20.53
N ARG A 36 25.33 0.05 20.91
CA ARG A 36 24.24 -0.87 21.25
C ARG A 36 23.09 -0.89 20.23
N CYS A 37 23.27 -0.22 19.08
CA CYS A 37 22.27 -0.11 18.05
C CYS A 37 22.52 -1.11 16.93
N VAL A 38 21.44 -1.55 16.29
CA VAL A 38 21.44 -2.27 15.01
C VAL A 38 20.80 -1.36 13.99
N ILE A 39 21.48 -1.10 12.87
CA ILE A 39 20.97 -0.23 11.81
C ILE A 39 20.36 -1.09 10.72
N PHE A 40 19.13 -0.78 10.34
CA PHE A 40 18.39 -1.39 9.24
C PHE A 40 18.11 -0.35 8.16
N PRO A 41 17.84 -0.79 6.90
CA PRO A 41 17.08 0.03 5.96
C PRO A 41 15.75 0.42 6.60
N GLY A 42 15.25 1.63 6.31
CA GLY A 42 13.90 2.02 6.74
C GLY A 42 12.86 1.03 6.25
N PHE A 43 11.84 0.80 7.05
CA PHE A 43 10.76 -0.11 6.69
C PHE A 43 9.93 0.44 5.52
N CYS A 44 9.34 -0.47 4.74
CA CYS A 44 8.35 -0.15 3.72
C CYS A 44 7.02 -0.83 4.06
N ASP A 45 5.95 -0.05 4.21
CA ASP A 45 4.60 -0.59 4.34
C ASP A 45 3.92 -0.56 2.98
N VAL A 46 3.56 -1.73 2.48
CA VAL A 46 2.98 -1.86 1.13
C VAL A 46 1.47 -1.68 1.09
N HIS A 47 0.83 -1.39 2.23
CA HIS A 47 -0.63 -1.26 2.31
C HIS A 47 -1.07 -0.29 3.41
N VAL A 48 -1.24 1.00 3.09
CA VAL A 48 -1.74 2.01 4.02
C VAL A 48 -2.89 2.81 3.43
N HIS A 49 -3.65 3.48 4.31
CA HIS A 49 -4.80 4.30 3.92
C HIS A 49 -4.62 5.75 4.36
N PHE A 50 -4.00 6.55 3.51
CA PHE A 50 -3.88 8.00 3.70
C PHE A 50 -5.01 8.76 2.99
N ARG A 51 -6.14 8.57 3.30
CA ARG A 51 -7.48 9.00 2.89
C ARG A 51 -7.63 10.31 2.09
N GLU A 52 -6.58 10.87 1.52
CA GLU A 52 -6.59 12.05 0.66
C GLU A 52 -6.27 11.69 -0.80
N PRO A 53 -7.02 12.29 -1.72
CA PRO A 53 -8.14 13.25 -1.54
C PRO A 53 -9.46 12.60 -1.09
N GLY A 54 -10.37 13.44 -0.57
CA GLY A 54 -11.78 13.13 -0.37
C GLY A 54 -12.21 12.67 1.02
N PHE A 55 -11.32 12.12 1.83
CA PHE A 55 -11.64 11.58 3.17
C PHE A 55 -10.67 12.06 4.26
N SER A 56 -10.15 13.27 4.14
CA SER A 56 -9.17 13.88 5.06
C SER A 56 -9.62 13.93 6.53
N TYR A 57 -10.92 13.81 6.77
CA TYR A 57 -11.46 13.69 8.14
C TYR A 57 -11.15 12.34 8.82
N LYS A 58 -10.69 11.34 8.05
CA LYS A 58 -10.24 10.04 8.58
C LYS A 58 -8.74 9.99 8.77
N GLU A 59 -7.99 10.47 7.77
CA GLU A 59 -6.53 10.53 7.77
C GLU A 59 -6.05 11.47 6.68
N THR A 60 -4.93 12.17 6.91
CA THR A 60 -4.26 13.00 5.92
C THR A 60 -2.92 12.40 5.51
N ILE A 61 -2.42 12.79 4.33
CA ILE A 61 -1.07 12.39 3.88
C ILE A 61 -0.01 12.95 4.85
N ALA A 62 -0.19 14.17 5.35
CA ALA A 62 0.73 14.77 6.30
C ALA A 62 0.81 13.99 7.62
N SER A 63 -0.35 13.71 8.26
CA SER A 63 -0.37 13.01 9.55
C SER A 63 -0.01 11.54 9.42
N GLY A 64 -0.49 10.85 8.39
CA GLY A 64 -0.18 9.44 8.14
C GLY A 64 1.30 9.21 7.81
N SER A 65 1.91 10.07 6.98
CA SER A 65 3.34 9.98 6.69
C SER A 65 4.21 10.26 7.92
N LEU A 66 3.81 11.21 8.78
CA LEU A 66 4.49 11.49 10.03
C LEU A 66 4.38 10.32 11.03
N ALA A 67 3.21 9.71 11.13
CA ALA A 67 3.01 8.51 11.95
C ALA A 67 3.88 7.35 11.47
N SER A 68 3.93 7.14 10.16
CA SER A 68 4.79 6.13 9.54
C SER A 68 6.27 6.38 9.81
N ALA A 69 6.73 7.63 9.65
CA ALA A 69 8.11 8.02 9.97
C ALA A 69 8.48 7.71 11.43
N ARG A 70 7.57 7.99 12.37
CA ARG A 70 7.77 7.66 13.79
C ARG A 70 7.80 6.15 14.07
N GLY A 71 7.16 5.36 13.21
CA GLY A 71 7.22 3.88 13.23
C GLY A 71 8.49 3.30 12.61
N GLY A 72 9.37 4.14 12.04
CA GLY A 72 10.60 3.68 11.37
C GLY A 72 10.40 3.35 9.88
N TYR A 73 9.25 3.72 9.30
CA TYR A 73 9.00 3.57 7.87
C TYR A 73 9.56 4.75 7.09
N THR A 74 10.26 4.46 6.01
CA THR A 74 10.79 5.46 5.07
C THR A 74 10.03 5.48 3.76
N ALA A 75 9.19 4.48 3.54
CA ALA A 75 8.33 4.34 2.37
C ALA A 75 7.00 3.69 2.74
N VAL A 76 5.92 4.11 2.09
CA VAL A 76 4.61 3.49 2.21
C VAL A 76 3.90 3.45 0.85
N CYS A 77 3.01 2.47 0.65
CA CYS A 77 2.18 2.37 -0.55
C CYS A 77 0.72 2.60 -0.20
N THR A 78 0.10 3.63 -0.80
CA THR A 78 -1.26 4.07 -0.44
C THR A 78 -2.32 3.45 -1.32
N MET A 79 -3.35 2.87 -0.70
CA MET A 79 -4.48 2.25 -1.38
C MET A 79 -5.39 3.26 -2.07
N PRO A 80 -6.05 2.87 -3.20
CA PRO A 80 -6.76 3.79 -4.09
C PRO A 80 -8.21 4.10 -3.67
N ASN A 81 -8.65 3.68 -2.49
CA ASN A 81 -10.03 3.92 -2.02
C ASN A 81 -10.22 5.37 -1.52
N LEU A 82 -10.20 6.28 -2.48
CA LEU A 82 -10.23 7.73 -2.33
C LEU A 82 -11.45 8.35 -3.06
N ASN A 83 -11.58 9.67 -2.98
CA ASN A 83 -12.59 10.42 -3.73
C ASN A 83 -11.99 11.74 -4.27
N PRO A 84 -11.74 11.86 -5.58
CA PRO A 84 -12.01 10.82 -6.60
C PRO A 84 -11.09 9.60 -6.45
N VAL A 85 -11.58 8.44 -6.92
CA VAL A 85 -10.75 7.24 -7.07
C VAL A 85 -9.68 7.52 -8.11
N PRO A 86 -8.39 7.17 -7.89
CA PRO A 86 -7.32 7.35 -8.86
C PRO A 86 -7.42 6.29 -9.98
N ASP A 87 -8.41 6.45 -10.86
CA ASP A 87 -8.75 5.60 -12.01
C ASP A 87 -8.34 6.18 -13.35
N SER A 88 -7.77 7.38 -13.33
CA SER A 88 -7.23 8.10 -14.48
C SER A 88 -6.01 8.91 -14.06
N LYS A 89 -5.22 9.31 -15.04
CA LYS A 89 -4.06 10.19 -14.82
C LYS A 89 -4.45 11.49 -14.11
N GLU A 90 -5.60 12.05 -14.43
CA GLU A 90 -6.12 13.28 -13.84
C GLU A 90 -6.44 13.09 -12.35
N HIS A 91 -7.19 12.06 -12.00
CA HIS A 91 -7.52 11.76 -10.60
C HIS A 91 -6.29 11.40 -9.78
N LEU A 92 -5.37 10.60 -10.34
CA LEU A 92 -4.12 10.26 -9.69
C LEU A 92 -3.26 11.51 -9.41
N ARG A 93 -3.25 12.48 -10.34
CA ARG A 93 -2.50 13.72 -10.16
C ARG A 93 -2.95 14.49 -8.91
N MET A 94 -4.25 14.53 -8.63
CA MET A 94 -4.76 15.19 -7.42
C MET A 94 -4.15 14.61 -6.14
N GLN A 95 -4.02 13.29 -6.05
CA GLN A 95 -3.36 12.64 -4.93
C GLN A 95 -1.85 12.96 -4.89
N ARG A 96 -1.19 12.91 -6.04
CA ARG A 96 0.26 13.17 -6.13
C ARG A 96 0.62 14.59 -5.74
N ASP A 97 -0.17 15.59 -6.15
CA ASP A 97 0.06 17.00 -5.78
C ASP A 97 0.02 17.17 -4.24
N ILE A 98 -0.86 16.43 -3.54
CA ILE A 98 -0.90 16.43 -2.07
C ILE A 98 0.32 15.69 -1.49
N ILE A 99 0.71 14.55 -2.06
CA ILE A 99 1.90 13.81 -1.63
C ILE A 99 3.14 14.70 -1.72
N GLU A 100 3.36 15.37 -2.86
CA GLU A 100 4.52 16.22 -3.11
C GLU A 100 4.62 17.40 -2.13
N THR A 101 3.51 17.92 -1.67
CA THR A 101 3.48 19.09 -0.76
C THR A 101 3.42 18.75 0.72
N SER A 102 2.98 17.53 1.09
CA SER A 102 2.61 17.22 2.48
C SER A 102 3.32 16.01 3.08
N ALA A 103 3.83 15.08 2.26
CA ALA A 103 4.47 13.88 2.77
C ALA A 103 5.87 14.15 3.31
N CYS A 104 6.22 13.57 4.46
CA CYS A 104 7.56 13.64 5.04
C CYS A 104 8.42 12.39 4.78
N ILE A 105 7.85 11.36 4.15
CA ILE A 105 8.52 10.13 3.68
C ILE A 105 8.11 9.83 2.24
N HIS A 106 8.69 8.80 1.62
CA HIS A 106 8.26 8.37 0.30
C HIS A 106 6.86 7.76 0.35
N VAL A 107 5.95 8.27 -0.48
CA VAL A 107 4.58 7.76 -0.61
C VAL A 107 4.35 7.35 -2.06
N TYR A 108 4.07 6.07 -2.28
CA TYR A 108 3.85 5.48 -3.60
C TYR A 108 2.38 5.11 -3.75
N PRO A 109 1.58 5.80 -4.59
CA PRO A 109 0.17 5.48 -4.75
C PRO A 109 -0.05 4.21 -5.59
N TYR A 110 -1.13 3.48 -5.30
CA TYR A 110 -1.75 2.55 -6.23
C TYR A 110 -2.79 3.28 -7.08
N GLY A 111 -2.88 2.93 -8.36
CA GLY A 111 -4.03 3.25 -9.19
C GLY A 111 -5.14 2.20 -9.00
N SER A 112 -6.40 2.55 -9.28
CA SER A 112 -7.46 1.55 -9.26
C SER A 112 -7.39 0.62 -10.49
N ILE A 113 -7.81 -0.63 -10.31
CA ILE A 113 -7.94 -1.61 -11.40
C ILE A 113 -9.10 -1.22 -12.29
N THR A 114 -10.25 -0.86 -11.67
CA THR A 114 -11.47 -0.53 -12.40
C THR A 114 -11.94 0.89 -12.11
N VAL A 115 -12.65 1.49 -13.07
CA VAL A 115 -13.20 2.84 -12.97
C VAL A 115 -14.11 2.95 -11.76
N GLY A 116 -13.79 3.86 -10.84
CA GLY A 116 -14.51 4.07 -9.60
C GLY A 116 -14.52 2.83 -8.68
N GLN A 117 -13.65 1.85 -8.91
CA GLN A 117 -13.61 0.55 -8.21
C GLN A 117 -14.95 -0.21 -8.31
N LYS A 118 -15.64 -0.15 -9.47
CA LYS A 118 -16.95 -0.76 -9.68
C LYS A 118 -16.91 -2.16 -10.27
N GLY A 119 -15.73 -2.62 -10.73
CA GLY A 119 -15.61 -3.94 -11.37
C GLY A 119 -16.15 -4.03 -12.81
N GLU A 120 -16.61 -2.92 -13.39
CA GLU A 120 -17.33 -2.92 -14.69
C GLU A 120 -16.42 -2.56 -15.88
N LYS A 121 -15.46 -1.66 -15.67
CA LYS A 121 -14.59 -1.13 -16.73
C LYS A 121 -13.18 -0.95 -16.19
N ILE A 122 -12.17 -1.40 -16.95
CA ILE A 122 -10.76 -1.18 -16.59
C ILE A 122 -10.44 0.31 -16.62
N SER A 123 -9.71 0.77 -15.60
CA SER A 123 -9.18 2.13 -15.46
C SER A 123 -8.13 2.43 -16.54
N ASP A 124 -7.69 3.68 -16.60
CA ASP A 124 -6.59 4.11 -17.49
C ASP A 124 -5.23 3.64 -16.93
N LEU A 125 -4.99 2.32 -16.94
CA LEU A 125 -3.76 1.74 -16.41
C LEU A 125 -2.51 2.26 -17.11
N GLU A 126 -2.58 2.45 -18.43
CA GLU A 126 -1.46 2.94 -19.25
C GLU A 126 -1.09 4.38 -18.91
N GLY A 127 -2.10 5.25 -18.78
CA GLY A 127 -1.89 6.65 -18.42
C GLY A 127 -1.31 6.83 -17.02
N MET A 128 -1.61 5.90 -16.10
CA MET A 128 -1.15 5.95 -14.71
C MET A 128 0.17 5.20 -14.46
N ALA A 129 0.58 4.28 -15.34
CA ALA A 129 1.63 3.30 -15.06
C ALA A 129 2.97 3.89 -14.57
N LYS A 130 3.35 5.07 -15.03
CA LYS A 130 4.61 5.73 -14.63
C LYS A 130 4.56 6.30 -13.21
N ASP A 131 3.37 6.58 -12.73
CA ASP A 131 3.13 7.35 -11.51
C ASP A 131 2.58 6.50 -10.35
N VAL A 132 2.38 5.20 -10.57
CA VAL A 132 1.88 4.25 -9.55
C VAL A 132 2.87 3.13 -9.29
N ILE A 133 2.82 2.55 -8.09
CA ILE A 133 3.59 1.35 -7.75
C ILE A 133 2.94 0.08 -8.31
N GLY A 134 1.62 0.05 -8.45
CA GLY A 134 0.80 -1.04 -8.94
C GLY A 134 -0.66 -0.65 -9.01
N PHE A 135 -1.56 -1.64 -9.14
CA PHE A 135 -3.00 -1.41 -9.22
C PHE A 135 -3.77 -2.26 -8.22
N SER A 136 -4.82 -1.68 -7.63
CA SER A 136 -5.66 -2.33 -6.64
C SER A 136 -7.09 -1.78 -6.69
N ASP A 137 -8.09 -2.63 -6.42
CA ASP A 137 -9.46 -2.20 -6.09
C ASP A 137 -9.74 -2.46 -4.60
N ASP A 138 -8.78 -2.07 -3.75
CA ASP A 138 -8.88 -2.30 -2.31
C ASP A 138 -10.17 -1.77 -1.71
N GLY A 139 -10.76 -2.59 -0.81
CA GLY A 139 -12.02 -2.35 -0.15
C GLY A 139 -13.26 -2.81 -0.94
N ARG A 140 -13.10 -3.29 -2.19
CA ARG A 140 -14.21 -3.81 -3.01
C ARG A 140 -13.89 -5.12 -3.71
N GLY A 141 -12.63 -5.30 -4.14
CA GLY A 141 -12.20 -6.44 -4.93
C GLY A 141 -12.80 -6.50 -6.33
N VAL A 142 -12.14 -7.18 -7.24
CA VAL A 142 -12.66 -7.45 -8.59
C VAL A 142 -13.37 -8.80 -8.58
N GLN A 143 -14.68 -8.81 -8.69
CA GLN A 143 -15.49 -10.02 -8.57
C GLN A 143 -15.49 -10.89 -9.84
N SER A 144 -15.33 -10.29 -11.02
CA SER A 144 -15.37 -10.99 -12.31
C SER A 144 -14.00 -11.56 -12.67
N ASP A 145 -13.94 -12.87 -12.96
CA ASP A 145 -12.74 -13.56 -13.44
C ASP A 145 -12.21 -12.96 -14.73
N GLU A 146 -13.10 -12.68 -15.68
CA GLU A 146 -12.74 -12.07 -16.96
C GLU A 146 -12.14 -10.67 -16.77
N MET A 147 -12.72 -9.86 -15.89
CA MET A 147 -12.21 -8.52 -15.59
C MET A 147 -10.83 -8.61 -14.94
N MET A 148 -10.66 -9.49 -13.95
CA MET A 148 -9.37 -9.67 -13.27
C MET A 148 -8.31 -10.20 -14.23
N ARG A 149 -8.61 -11.19 -15.08
CA ARG A 149 -7.69 -11.70 -16.11
C ARG A 149 -7.22 -10.60 -17.05
N ARG A 150 -8.15 -9.79 -17.56
CA ARG A 150 -7.83 -8.66 -18.45
C ARG A 150 -6.96 -7.62 -17.74
N ALA A 151 -7.23 -7.33 -16.48
CA ALA A 151 -6.42 -6.41 -15.67
C ALA A 151 -5.00 -6.95 -15.47
N MET A 152 -4.86 -8.23 -15.12
CA MET A 152 -3.56 -8.90 -14.94
C MET A 152 -2.73 -8.86 -16.23
N ILE A 153 -3.32 -9.16 -17.39
CA ILE A 153 -2.65 -9.10 -18.69
C ILE A 153 -2.13 -7.69 -18.97
N LYS A 154 -2.97 -6.67 -18.76
CA LYS A 154 -2.57 -5.28 -18.97
C LYS A 154 -1.48 -4.83 -17.98
N ALA A 155 -1.65 -5.11 -16.71
CA ALA A 155 -0.67 -4.76 -15.68
C ALA A 155 0.70 -5.43 -15.95
N LYS A 156 0.69 -6.71 -16.34
CA LYS A 156 1.90 -7.45 -16.74
C LYS A 156 2.61 -6.78 -17.93
N ALA A 157 1.88 -6.37 -18.95
CA ALA A 157 2.43 -5.66 -20.11
C ALA A 157 3.06 -4.31 -19.72
N LEU A 158 2.59 -3.67 -18.65
CA LEU A 158 3.10 -2.41 -18.09
C LEU A 158 4.21 -2.62 -17.05
N GLY A 159 4.55 -3.87 -16.72
CA GLY A 159 5.52 -4.20 -15.67
C GLY A 159 5.05 -3.81 -14.25
N LYS A 160 3.73 -3.82 -14.00
CA LYS A 160 3.13 -3.43 -12.73
C LYS A 160 2.41 -4.59 -12.06
N PRO A 161 2.51 -4.72 -10.73
CA PRO A 161 1.75 -5.72 -9.98
C PRO A 161 0.27 -5.35 -9.87
N ILE A 162 -0.58 -6.37 -9.74
CA ILE A 162 -1.92 -6.27 -9.17
C ILE A 162 -1.82 -6.63 -7.69
N VAL A 163 -2.42 -5.81 -6.84
CA VAL A 163 -2.56 -6.06 -5.40
C VAL A 163 -4.04 -6.23 -5.11
N ALA A 164 -4.46 -7.49 -4.98
CA ALA A 164 -5.88 -7.83 -4.89
C ALA A 164 -6.41 -7.63 -3.47
N HIS A 165 -7.61 -7.04 -3.36
CA HIS A 165 -8.48 -7.17 -2.20
C HIS A 165 -9.30 -8.43 -2.37
N CYS A 166 -9.00 -9.43 -1.56
CA CYS A 166 -9.60 -10.76 -1.71
C CYS A 166 -10.83 -10.89 -0.80
N GLU A 167 -12.00 -10.63 -1.38
CA GLU A 167 -13.27 -10.71 -0.69
C GLU A 167 -14.40 -11.03 -1.68
N VAL A 168 -14.99 -12.22 -1.57
CA VAL A 168 -16.16 -12.62 -2.38
C VAL A 168 -17.41 -11.99 -1.79
N ASN A 169 -17.95 -10.97 -2.44
CA ASN A 169 -19.06 -10.16 -1.94
C ASN A 169 -20.31 -10.97 -1.59
N GLU A 170 -20.62 -12.01 -2.34
CA GLU A 170 -21.78 -12.88 -2.10
C GLU A 170 -21.67 -13.64 -0.77
N LEU A 171 -20.45 -13.89 -0.29
CA LEU A 171 -20.20 -14.61 0.95
C LEU A 171 -20.18 -13.70 2.20
N LEU A 172 -20.20 -12.40 2.04
CA LEU A 172 -20.25 -11.45 3.16
C LEU A 172 -21.55 -11.51 3.94
N ARG A 173 -22.68 -11.73 3.28
CA ARG A 173 -24.01 -11.90 3.88
C ARG A 173 -24.38 -10.81 4.89
N GLY A 174 -23.85 -9.58 4.70
CA GLY A 174 -24.01 -8.47 5.62
C GLY A 174 -23.27 -8.62 6.95
N GLY A 175 -22.28 -9.52 7.00
CA GLY A 175 -21.35 -9.65 8.11
C GLY A 175 -20.41 -8.45 8.22
N TYR A 176 -19.80 -8.29 9.38
CA TYR A 176 -18.87 -7.19 9.66
C TYR A 176 -17.70 -7.57 10.59
N ILE A 177 -17.66 -8.81 11.04
CA ILE A 177 -16.54 -9.42 11.76
C ILE A 177 -16.34 -10.85 11.26
N HIS A 178 -15.26 -11.49 11.64
CA HIS A 178 -15.03 -12.91 11.36
C HIS A 178 -16.11 -13.81 11.98
N ASP A 179 -16.58 -14.82 11.24
CA ASP A 179 -17.54 -15.82 11.70
C ASP A 179 -16.82 -16.87 12.57
N GLY A 180 -16.70 -16.56 13.85
CA GLY A 180 -16.02 -17.39 14.83
C GLY A 180 -16.74 -17.40 16.17
N ALA A 181 -16.12 -18.00 17.19
CA ALA A 181 -16.69 -18.16 18.53
C ALA A 181 -17.21 -16.83 19.11
N TYR A 182 -16.46 -15.76 18.97
CA TYR A 182 -16.85 -14.44 19.47
C TYR A 182 -18.15 -13.93 18.80
N ALA A 183 -18.23 -14.05 17.47
CA ALA A 183 -19.43 -13.65 16.74
C ALA A 183 -20.68 -14.43 17.18
N ALA A 184 -20.53 -15.75 17.30
CA ALA A 184 -21.60 -16.62 17.75
C ALA A 184 -22.05 -16.32 19.19
N GLU A 185 -21.12 -16.15 20.12
CA GLU A 185 -21.38 -15.88 21.55
C GLU A 185 -22.11 -14.54 21.75
N HIS A 186 -21.76 -13.52 20.96
CA HIS A 186 -22.28 -12.15 21.11
C HIS A 186 -23.37 -11.79 20.10
N GLY A 187 -23.85 -12.73 19.30
CA GLY A 187 -24.92 -12.50 18.32
C GLY A 187 -24.53 -11.56 17.17
N HIS A 188 -23.27 -11.49 16.82
CA HIS A 188 -22.80 -10.69 15.69
C HIS A 188 -22.93 -11.44 14.37
N ARG A 189 -23.12 -10.70 13.28
CA ARG A 189 -23.11 -11.26 11.93
C ARG A 189 -21.66 -11.49 11.48
N GLY A 190 -21.31 -12.77 11.30
CA GLY A 190 -19.98 -13.17 10.87
C GLY A 190 -19.79 -13.18 9.36
N ILE A 191 -18.55 -13.03 8.92
CA ILE A 191 -18.08 -13.25 7.55
C ILE A 191 -17.30 -14.56 7.57
N CYS A 192 -17.67 -15.54 6.74
CA CYS A 192 -16.96 -16.80 6.66
C CYS A 192 -15.58 -16.64 6.01
N SER A 193 -14.61 -17.45 6.42
CA SER A 193 -13.24 -17.42 5.87
C SER A 193 -13.20 -17.70 4.37
N ASP A 194 -14.17 -18.43 3.82
CA ASP A 194 -14.27 -18.70 2.39
C ASP A 194 -14.40 -17.42 1.56
N SER A 195 -14.93 -16.33 2.15
CA SER A 195 -15.04 -15.03 1.45
C SER A 195 -13.68 -14.50 1.02
N GLU A 196 -12.63 -14.76 1.79
CA GLU A 196 -11.27 -14.31 1.51
C GLU A 196 -10.50 -15.31 0.66
N TRP A 197 -10.32 -16.53 1.13
CA TRP A 197 -9.43 -17.47 0.46
C TRP A 197 -9.99 -18.06 -0.84
N ALA A 198 -11.31 -18.07 -1.05
CA ALA A 198 -11.86 -18.50 -2.33
C ALA A 198 -11.44 -17.55 -3.47
N GLN A 199 -11.40 -16.22 -3.22
CA GLN A 199 -10.89 -15.29 -4.20
C GLN A 199 -9.37 -15.41 -4.38
N ILE A 200 -8.62 -15.67 -3.32
CA ILE A 200 -7.17 -15.96 -3.41
C ILE A 200 -6.93 -17.18 -4.32
N ALA A 201 -7.67 -18.26 -4.11
CA ALA A 201 -7.57 -19.47 -4.93
C ALA A 201 -7.87 -19.17 -6.41
N ARG A 202 -8.94 -18.40 -6.69
CA ARG A 202 -9.28 -17.94 -8.05
C ARG A 202 -8.12 -17.15 -8.68
N ASP A 203 -7.57 -16.18 -7.96
CA ASP A 203 -6.53 -15.31 -8.50
C ASP A 203 -5.24 -16.10 -8.78
N ILE A 204 -4.90 -17.10 -7.96
CA ILE A 204 -3.79 -18.03 -8.22
C ILE A 204 -4.02 -18.80 -9.52
N GLU A 205 -5.24 -19.27 -9.80
CA GLU A 205 -5.55 -19.95 -11.07
C GLU A 205 -5.46 -19.00 -12.27
N LEU A 206 -5.84 -17.74 -12.10
CA LEU A 206 -5.77 -16.75 -13.19
C LEU A 206 -4.32 -16.37 -13.57
N VAL A 207 -3.37 -16.53 -12.66
CA VAL A 207 -1.93 -16.22 -12.91
C VAL A 207 -1.22 -17.32 -13.70
N LYS A 208 -1.72 -18.55 -13.65
CA LYS A 208 -1.17 -19.71 -14.41
C LYS A 208 -1.38 -19.54 -15.90
#